data_a0568809b7d00d36a24c082e42436b77
#
_entry.id   a0568809b7d00d36a24c082e42436b77
#
_cell.length_a   1.000
_cell.length_b   1.000
_cell.length_c   1.000
_cell.angle_alpha   90.00
_cell.angle_beta   90.00
_cell.angle_gamma   90.00
#
_symmetry.space_group_name_H-M   'P 1'
#
loop_
_entity.id
_entity.type
_entity.pdbx_description
1 polymer ?
#
loop_
_entity_poly.entity_id
_entity_poly.type
_entity_poly.pdbx_seq_one_letter_code
_entity_poly.pdbx_strand_id
1 'polypeptide(L)'
;MNNKEKTMEKIVNLCKNRGFIYAGSEIYGGLANSWDYGPLGVEFKNNVKRAWWKKFVQESRYNVGLDSAIIMNPQTWVASGHVGGFSDPLMDCKACKTRHRADKLIEDYIAENNLDLNPNGWSNDQMAEFIAEKGIVCPSCGSKDFTSIRKFNLMFKTFQGVTEDSANTVYLRPETAQGIFVNFANVQRSSRLRVPFGIGQIGKSFRNEITPGNFIFR
;
A
#
# COMPACT_ATOMS: atom_id res chain seq x y z
N MET A 1 15.46 -4.37 29.13
CA MET A 1 15.46 -5.27 27.94
C MET A 1 16.27 -4.63 26.84
N ASN A 2 17.33 -5.26 26.43
CA ASN A 2 18.25 -4.74 25.42
C ASN A 2 17.56 -4.82 24.02
N ASN A 3 17.57 -3.72 23.24
CA ASN A 3 16.91 -3.66 21.93
C ASN A 3 17.38 -4.73 20.92
N LYS A 4 18.58 -5.30 21.13
CA LYS A 4 19.14 -6.40 20.31
C LYS A 4 18.38 -7.73 20.45
N GLU A 5 17.53 -7.90 21.47
CA GLU A 5 16.75 -9.13 21.70
C GLU A 5 15.35 -9.09 21.08
N LYS A 6 14.91 -7.95 20.56
CA LYS A 6 13.57 -7.74 19.98
C LYS A 6 13.61 -7.97 18.47
N THR A 7 13.51 -9.23 18.07
CA THR A 7 13.39 -9.55 16.64
C THR A 7 11.94 -9.42 16.16
N MET A 8 11.74 -9.14 14.88
CA MET A 8 10.41 -9.08 14.26
C MET A 8 9.63 -10.37 14.49
N GLU A 9 10.28 -11.52 14.40
CA GLU A 9 9.67 -12.83 14.64
C GLU A 9 9.11 -12.96 16.06
N LYS A 10 9.88 -12.57 17.07
CA LYS A 10 9.41 -12.58 18.48
C LYS A 10 8.21 -11.67 18.69
N ILE A 11 8.20 -10.48 18.04
CA ILE A 11 7.07 -9.54 18.12
C ILE A 11 5.84 -10.15 17.46
N VAL A 12 5.97 -10.74 16.27
CA VAL A 12 4.88 -11.40 15.55
C VAL A 12 4.27 -12.52 16.39
N ASN A 13 5.12 -13.39 16.94
CA ASN A 13 4.67 -14.50 17.78
C ASN A 13 3.97 -14.03 19.05
N LEU A 14 4.49 -12.99 19.69
CA LEU A 14 3.85 -12.36 20.85
C LEU A 14 2.47 -11.81 20.47
N CYS A 15 2.37 -11.08 19.36
CA CYS A 15 1.12 -10.47 18.92
C CYS A 15 0.04 -11.51 18.60
N LYS A 16 0.41 -12.63 17.98
CA LYS A 16 -0.51 -13.75 17.71
C LYS A 16 -0.95 -14.42 19.02
N ASN A 17 0.00 -14.81 19.88
CA ASN A 17 -0.27 -15.53 21.12
C ASN A 17 -1.08 -14.70 22.14
N ARG A 18 -1.01 -13.37 22.08
CA ARG A 18 -1.72 -12.46 22.99
C ARG A 18 -3.00 -11.88 22.40
N GLY A 19 -3.39 -12.29 21.21
CA GLY A 19 -4.63 -11.83 20.59
C GLY A 19 -4.60 -10.37 20.14
N PHE A 20 -3.43 -9.89 19.69
CA PHE A 20 -3.35 -8.61 19.00
C PHE A 20 -3.75 -8.75 17.54
N ILE A 21 -3.30 -9.82 16.89
CA ILE A 21 -3.59 -10.12 15.49
C ILE A 21 -3.79 -11.63 15.29
N TYR A 22 -4.56 -11.95 14.25
CA TYR A 22 -4.70 -13.31 13.71
C TYR A 22 -4.52 -13.27 12.20
N ALA A 23 -4.12 -14.40 11.59
CA ALA A 23 -4.19 -14.54 10.14
C ALA A 23 -5.65 -14.50 9.70
N GLY A 24 -5.97 -13.71 8.69
CA GLY A 24 -7.35 -13.61 8.18
C GLY A 24 -7.84 -14.95 7.66
N SER A 25 -9.00 -15.40 8.13
CA SER A 25 -9.60 -16.69 7.73
C SER A 25 -8.73 -17.92 8.06
N GLU A 26 -8.04 -17.91 9.18
CA GLU A 26 -7.04 -18.92 9.57
C GLU A 26 -7.60 -20.36 9.56
N ILE A 27 -8.88 -20.54 9.93
CA ILE A 27 -9.55 -21.86 9.91
C ILE A 27 -9.62 -22.51 8.52
N TYR A 28 -9.43 -21.73 7.45
CA TYR A 28 -9.39 -22.20 6.06
C TYR A 28 -7.96 -22.15 5.47
N GLY A 29 -6.94 -22.06 6.31
CA GLY A 29 -5.54 -21.96 5.89
C GLY A 29 -5.04 -20.52 5.71
N GLY A 30 -5.86 -19.53 5.99
CA GLY A 30 -5.50 -18.12 5.88
C GLY A 30 -5.55 -17.57 4.45
N LEU A 31 -5.47 -16.24 4.34
CA LEU A 31 -5.30 -15.54 3.08
C LEU A 31 -4.06 -14.66 3.20
N ALA A 32 -3.15 -14.79 2.24
CA ALA A 32 -1.93 -13.97 2.20
C ALA A 32 -2.30 -12.48 2.29
N ASN A 33 -1.57 -11.74 3.14
CA ASN A 33 -1.76 -10.29 3.35
C ASN A 33 -3.08 -9.87 3.99
N SER A 34 -3.83 -10.82 4.52
CA SER A 34 -5.07 -10.57 5.25
C SER A 34 -4.87 -10.92 6.72
N TRP A 35 -5.17 -9.94 7.58
CA TRP A 35 -5.01 -10.04 9.03
C TRP A 35 -6.21 -9.49 9.75
N ASP A 36 -6.58 -10.13 10.85
CA ASP A 36 -7.63 -9.67 11.74
C ASP A 36 -7.02 -9.06 13.01
N TYR A 37 -7.64 -8.02 13.53
CA TYR A 37 -7.31 -7.53 14.86
C TYR A 37 -8.03 -8.38 15.90
N GLY A 38 -7.29 -9.01 16.79
CA GLY A 38 -7.85 -9.70 17.94
C GLY A 38 -8.31 -8.73 19.04
N PRO A 39 -8.83 -9.26 20.18
CA PRO A 39 -9.39 -8.43 21.24
C PRO A 39 -8.47 -7.34 21.77
N LEU A 40 -7.19 -7.65 22.03
CA LEU A 40 -6.21 -6.64 22.45
C LEU A 40 -5.80 -5.70 21.32
N GLY A 41 -5.75 -6.22 20.09
CA GLY A 41 -5.38 -5.44 18.91
C GLY A 41 -6.42 -4.37 18.56
N VAL A 42 -7.71 -4.68 18.65
CA VAL A 42 -8.77 -3.71 18.35
C VAL A 42 -8.78 -2.57 19.38
N GLU A 43 -8.61 -2.88 20.66
CA GLU A 43 -8.52 -1.86 21.71
C GLU A 43 -7.29 -0.96 21.54
N PHE A 44 -6.13 -1.57 21.29
CA PHE A 44 -4.92 -0.83 21.02
C PHE A 44 -5.06 0.09 19.79
N LYS A 45 -5.59 -0.45 18.69
CA LYS A 45 -5.89 0.33 17.48
C LYS A 45 -6.81 1.52 17.75
N ASN A 46 -7.90 1.30 18.49
CA ASN A 46 -8.87 2.34 18.80
C ASN A 46 -8.27 3.42 19.72
N ASN A 47 -7.39 3.04 20.66
CA ASN A 47 -6.67 3.99 21.49
C ASN A 47 -5.74 4.88 20.64
N VAL A 48 -4.98 4.29 19.71
CA VAL A 48 -4.12 5.05 18.78
C VAL A 48 -4.96 6.00 17.93
N LYS A 49 -6.08 5.51 17.36
CA LYS A 49 -6.99 6.35 16.56
C LYS A 49 -7.55 7.53 17.36
N ARG A 50 -7.98 7.29 18.60
CA ARG A 50 -8.52 8.36 19.47
C ARG A 50 -7.45 9.41 19.79
N ALA A 51 -6.24 8.97 20.14
CA ALA A 51 -5.13 9.87 20.43
C ALA A 51 -4.77 10.74 19.23
N TRP A 52 -4.65 10.10 18.03
CA TRP A 52 -4.37 10.81 16.78
C TRP A 52 -5.48 11.81 16.43
N TRP A 53 -6.75 11.39 16.49
CA TRP A 53 -7.89 12.24 16.17
C TRP A 53 -8.00 13.43 17.12
N LYS A 54 -7.84 13.17 18.42
CA LYS A 54 -7.80 14.22 19.42
C LYS A 54 -6.71 15.23 19.11
N LYS A 55 -5.48 14.75 18.88
CA LYS A 55 -4.32 15.62 18.67
C LYS A 55 -4.38 16.44 17.40
N PHE A 56 -4.72 15.82 16.29
CA PHE A 56 -4.60 16.46 14.97
C PHE A 56 -5.90 17.05 14.43
N VAL A 57 -7.05 16.62 14.93
CA VAL A 57 -8.34 17.14 14.48
C VAL A 57 -9.02 17.98 15.55
N GLN A 58 -9.21 17.43 16.76
CA GLN A 58 -10.01 18.11 17.79
C GLN A 58 -9.27 19.25 18.50
N GLU A 59 -7.98 19.11 18.77
CA GLU A 59 -7.15 20.15 19.42
C GLU A 59 -6.73 21.26 18.44
N SER A 60 -6.85 21.04 17.15
CA SER A 60 -6.53 22.03 16.14
C SER A 60 -7.75 22.89 15.81
N ARG A 61 -7.63 24.21 15.96
CA ARG A 61 -8.69 25.17 15.59
C ARG A 61 -8.91 25.29 14.08
N TYR A 62 -8.00 24.75 13.27
CA TYR A 62 -8.01 24.89 11.81
C TYR A 62 -8.34 23.57 11.09
N ASN A 63 -8.44 22.47 11.83
CA ASN A 63 -8.66 21.18 11.22
C ASN A 63 -10.08 20.69 11.51
N VAL A 64 -10.64 20.00 10.52
CA VAL A 64 -11.93 19.31 10.62
C VAL A 64 -11.80 17.86 10.19
N GLY A 65 -12.76 17.05 10.55
CA GLY A 65 -12.79 15.63 10.19
C GLY A 65 -13.60 15.36 8.95
N LEU A 66 -13.23 14.30 8.25
CA LEU A 66 -13.97 13.71 7.13
C LEU A 66 -13.86 12.18 7.21
N ASP A 67 -14.90 11.50 6.78
CA ASP A 67 -14.85 10.06 6.46
C ASP A 67 -15.47 9.84 5.09
N SER A 68 -14.64 9.80 4.04
CA SER A 68 -15.07 9.59 2.67
C SER A 68 -15.30 8.10 2.37
N ALA A 69 -16.14 7.82 1.39
CA ALA A 69 -16.43 6.46 0.93
C ALA A 69 -15.17 5.75 0.43
N ILE A 70 -15.11 4.43 0.64
CA ILE A 70 -14.03 3.57 0.11
C ILE A 70 -14.12 3.46 -1.41
N ILE A 71 -15.35 3.26 -1.91
CA ILE A 71 -15.66 3.21 -3.34
C ILE A 71 -16.11 4.60 -3.77
N MET A 72 -15.43 5.16 -4.76
CA MET A 72 -15.69 6.48 -5.32
C MET A 72 -15.90 6.39 -6.82
N ASN A 73 -16.40 7.46 -7.41
CA ASN A 73 -16.50 7.56 -8.87
C ASN A 73 -15.14 7.25 -9.51
N PRO A 74 -15.07 6.34 -10.51
CA PRO A 74 -13.81 5.94 -11.16
C PRO A 74 -13.03 7.13 -11.74
N GLN A 75 -13.70 8.20 -12.13
CA GLN A 75 -13.04 9.43 -12.63
C GLN A 75 -12.10 10.06 -11.60
N THR A 76 -12.34 9.86 -10.32
CA THR A 76 -11.41 10.29 -9.25
C THR A 76 -10.03 9.67 -9.44
N TRP A 77 -9.97 8.39 -9.82
CA TRP A 77 -8.74 7.64 -10.02
C TRP A 77 -8.10 7.90 -11.39
N VAL A 78 -8.89 8.23 -12.38
CA VAL A 78 -8.39 8.71 -13.68
C VAL A 78 -7.73 10.06 -13.51
N ALA A 79 -8.42 11.02 -12.89
CA ALA A 79 -7.93 12.38 -12.69
C ALA A 79 -6.68 12.44 -11.81
N SER A 80 -6.56 11.55 -10.82
CA SER A 80 -5.38 11.45 -9.95
C SER A 80 -4.24 10.58 -10.53
N GLY A 81 -4.40 10.03 -11.74
CA GLY A 81 -3.39 9.24 -12.43
C GLY A 81 -3.24 7.79 -11.94
N HIS A 82 -4.04 7.35 -10.95
CA HIS A 82 -3.91 6.02 -10.38
C HIS A 82 -4.28 4.89 -11.36
N VAL A 83 -5.28 5.10 -12.22
CA VAL A 83 -5.68 4.07 -13.20
C VAL A 83 -4.56 3.80 -14.20
N GLY A 84 -3.85 4.84 -14.65
CA GLY A 84 -2.82 4.72 -15.68
C GLY A 84 -1.40 4.51 -15.16
N GLY A 85 -1.06 5.05 -13.98
CA GLY A 85 0.32 5.16 -13.50
C GLY A 85 0.62 4.46 -12.17
N PHE A 86 -0.39 4.01 -11.43
CA PHE A 86 -0.17 3.38 -10.13
C PHE A 86 0.14 1.89 -10.29
N SER A 87 1.35 1.61 -10.78
CA SER A 87 1.77 0.25 -11.12
C SER A 87 3.22 0.00 -10.71
N ASP A 88 3.50 -1.24 -10.30
CA ASP A 88 4.86 -1.74 -10.08
C ASP A 88 5.40 -2.41 -11.35
N PRO A 89 6.70 -2.21 -11.68
CA PRO A 89 7.38 -2.94 -12.73
C PRO A 89 7.75 -4.34 -12.23
N LEU A 90 7.09 -5.36 -12.74
CA LEU A 90 7.27 -6.74 -12.30
C LEU A 90 7.98 -7.61 -13.30
N MET A 91 8.83 -8.49 -12.78
CA MET A 91 9.47 -9.56 -13.53
C MET A 91 9.50 -10.84 -12.69
N ASP A 92 9.42 -11.99 -13.36
CA ASP A 92 9.50 -13.30 -12.73
C ASP A 92 10.85 -13.93 -13.05
N CYS A 93 11.51 -14.53 -12.07
CA CYS A 93 12.68 -15.38 -12.31
C CYS A 93 12.22 -16.65 -13.03
N LYS A 94 12.81 -16.97 -14.20
CA LYS A 94 12.42 -18.16 -14.96
C LYS A 94 12.82 -19.47 -14.32
N ALA A 95 13.89 -19.45 -13.51
CA ALA A 95 14.39 -20.64 -12.80
C ALA A 95 13.52 -21.01 -11.59
N CYS A 96 13.36 -20.12 -10.62
CA CYS A 96 12.65 -20.42 -9.37
C CYS A 96 11.19 -19.91 -9.34
N LYS A 97 10.72 -19.25 -10.40
CA LYS A 97 9.38 -18.66 -10.51
C LYS A 97 9.04 -17.57 -9.48
N THR A 98 10.02 -17.12 -8.71
CA THR A 98 9.83 -16.05 -7.74
C THR A 98 9.63 -14.73 -8.48
N ARG A 99 8.64 -13.97 -8.03
CA ARG A 99 8.31 -12.65 -8.57
C ARG A 99 9.08 -11.55 -7.84
N HIS A 100 9.61 -10.62 -8.60
CA HIS A 100 10.37 -9.48 -8.11
C HIS A 100 9.88 -8.17 -8.71
N ARG A 101 10.08 -7.09 -7.99
CA ARG A 101 9.98 -5.73 -8.52
C ARG A 101 11.31 -5.37 -9.16
N ALA A 102 11.29 -4.99 -10.43
CA ALA A 102 12.50 -4.64 -11.17
C ALA A 102 13.19 -3.39 -10.58
N ASP A 103 12.41 -2.37 -10.23
CA ASP A 103 12.92 -1.15 -9.58
C ASP A 103 13.61 -1.47 -8.25
N LYS A 104 13.05 -2.38 -7.45
CA LYS A 104 13.62 -2.77 -6.17
C LYS A 104 14.94 -3.53 -6.33
N LEU A 105 15.02 -4.44 -7.29
CA LEU A 105 16.29 -5.14 -7.60
C LEU A 105 17.40 -4.16 -8.01
N ILE A 106 17.03 -3.12 -8.74
CA ILE A 106 17.96 -2.06 -9.16
C ILE A 106 18.37 -1.19 -7.96
N GLU A 107 17.41 -0.77 -7.12
CA GLU A 107 17.70 0.01 -5.90
C GLU A 107 18.65 -0.74 -4.96
N ASP A 108 18.39 -2.02 -4.73
CA ASP A 108 19.21 -2.86 -3.86
C ASP A 108 20.64 -2.99 -4.45
N TYR A 109 20.78 -3.20 -5.77
CA TYR A 109 22.08 -3.25 -6.46
C TYR A 109 22.83 -1.91 -6.36
N ILE A 110 22.14 -0.79 -6.58
CA ILE A 110 22.71 0.56 -6.45
C ILE A 110 23.25 0.79 -5.04
N ALA A 111 22.47 0.41 -4.03
CA ALA A 111 22.83 0.55 -2.62
C ALA A 111 24.05 -0.32 -2.25
N GLU A 112 24.06 -1.60 -2.68
CA GLU A 112 25.17 -2.52 -2.41
C GLU A 112 26.50 -2.09 -3.06
N ASN A 113 26.42 -1.46 -4.23
CA ASN A 113 27.61 -1.01 -4.98
C ASN A 113 27.95 0.49 -4.76
N ASN A 114 27.22 1.18 -3.87
CA ASN A 114 27.39 2.61 -3.57
C ASN A 114 27.38 3.49 -4.83
N LEU A 115 26.47 3.22 -5.77
CA LEU A 115 26.34 3.98 -7.00
C LEU A 115 25.50 5.24 -6.76
N ASP A 116 25.89 6.37 -7.33
CA ASP A 116 25.10 7.61 -7.30
C ASP A 116 24.14 7.65 -8.50
N LEU A 117 23.13 6.78 -8.46
CA LEU A 117 22.09 6.65 -9.49
C LEU A 117 20.71 6.66 -8.86
N ASN A 118 19.76 7.27 -9.55
CA ASN A 118 18.35 7.28 -9.13
C ASN A 118 17.49 6.62 -10.22
N PRO A 119 16.95 5.42 -9.98
CA PRO A 119 16.14 4.69 -10.96
C PRO A 119 14.69 5.19 -11.07
N ASN A 120 14.31 6.20 -10.27
CA ASN A 120 12.96 6.75 -10.31
C ASN A 120 12.65 7.35 -11.69
N GLY A 121 11.53 6.91 -12.27
CA GLY A 121 11.09 7.39 -13.58
C GLY A 121 11.70 6.65 -14.78
N TRP A 122 12.54 5.62 -14.56
CA TRP A 122 13.03 4.80 -15.66
C TRP A 122 11.92 4.03 -16.36
N SER A 123 12.04 3.88 -17.66
CA SER A 123 11.16 3.01 -18.44
C SER A 123 11.44 1.53 -18.17
N ASN A 124 10.50 0.66 -18.49
CA ASN A 124 10.68 -0.78 -18.37
C ASN A 124 11.90 -1.27 -19.17
N ASP A 125 12.14 -0.68 -20.33
CA ASP A 125 13.28 -1.04 -21.20
C ASP A 125 14.60 -0.64 -20.58
N GLN A 126 14.70 0.58 -20.03
CA GLN A 126 15.90 1.05 -19.31
C GLN A 126 16.20 0.18 -18.08
N MET A 127 15.17 -0.21 -17.32
CA MET A 127 15.34 -1.11 -16.19
C MET A 127 15.81 -2.50 -16.63
N ALA A 128 15.24 -3.05 -17.71
CA ALA A 128 15.62 -4.36 -18.24
C ALA A 128 17.06 -4.36 -18.77
N GLU A 129 17.46 -3.31 -19.48
CA GLU A 129 18.82 -3.12 -19.99
C GLU A 129 19.83 -3.03 -18.83
N PHE A 130 19.54 -2.23 -17.81
CA PHE A 130 20.40 -2.10 -16.64
C PHE A 130 20.57 -3.42 -15.89
N ILE A 131 19.48 -4.18 -15.67
CA ILE A 131 19.51 -5.49 -15.02
C ILE A 131 20.40 -6.46 -15.80
N ALA A 132 20.27 -6.47 -17.15
CA ALA A 132 21.07 -7.32 -18.01
C ALA A 132 22.56 -6.90 -18.04
N GLU A 133 22.85 -5.60 -18.21
CA GLU A 133 24.20 -5.04 -18.27
C GLU A 133 24.98 -5.28 -16.97
N LYS A 134 24.35 -5.00 -15.82
CA LYS A 134 24.98 -5.19 -14.51
C LYS A 134 24.94 -6.66 -14.05
N GLY A 135 24.28 -7.53 -14.78
CA GLY A 135 24.19 -8.94 -14.45
C GLY A 135 23.52 -9.21 -13.11
N ILE A 136 22.50 -8.42 -12.76
CA ILE A 136 21.75 -8.55 -11.52
C ILE A 136 21.12 -9.94 -11.45
N VAL A 137 21.27 -10.61 -10.32
CA VAL A 137 20.81 -11.98 -10.10
C VAL A 137 19.55 -12.03 -9.25
N CYS A 138 18.79 -13.09 -9.41
CA CYS A 138 17.64 -13.38 -8.55
C CYS A 138 18.12 -13.60 -7.09
N PRO A 139 17.63 -12.82 -6.12
CA PRO A 139 18.02 -12.98 -4.71
C PRO A 139 17.67 -14.34 -4.12
N SER A 140 16.69 -15.02 -4.73
CA SER A 140 16.20 -16.33 -4.22
C SER A 140 17.01 -17.52 -4.72
N CYS A 141 17.59 -17.47 -5.93
CA CYS A 141 18.26 -18.64 -6.53
C CYS A 141 19.53 -18.31 -7.33
N GLY A 142 19.95 -17.04 -7.42
CA GLY A 142 21.17 -16.62 -8.14
C GLY A 142 21.06 -16.66 -9.67
N SER A 143 19.93 -17.03 -10.28
CA SER A 143 19.74 -17.02 -11.73
C SER A 143 19.69 -15.60 -12.28
N LYS A 144 20.21 -15.41 -13.52
CA LYS A 144 20.11 -14.16 -14.28
C LYS A 144 18.95 -14.14 -15.27
N ASP A 145 18.21 -15.25 -15.39
CA ASP A 145 17.17 -15.40 -16.42
C ASP A 145 15.82 -14.95 -15.89
N PHE A 146 15.40 -13.78 -16.32
CA PHE A 146 14.13 -13.17 -15.97
C PHE A 146 13.20 -13.06 -17.16
N THR A 147 11.89 -12.90 -16.88
CA THR A 147 10.90 -12.52 -17.88
C THR A 147 11.02 -11.04 -18.23
N SER A 148 10.36 -10.62 -19.31
CA SER A 148 10.16 -9.18 -19.56
C SER A 148 9.44 -8.49 -18.40
N ILE A 149 9.73 -7.21 -18.20
CA ILE A 149 9.09 -6.39 -17.18
C ILE A 149 7.66 -6.06 -17.61
N ARG A 150 6.71 -6.30 -16.70
CA ARG A 150 5.27 -6.03 -16.92
C ARG A 150 4.79 -5.01 -15.88
N LYS A 151 3.94 -4.08 -16.29
CA LYS A 151 3.27 -3.17 -15.37
C LYS A 151 2.13 -3.91 -14.66
N PHE A 152 2.13 -3.85 -13.36
CA PHE A 152 1.08 -4.41 -12.52
C PHE A 152 0.39 -3.29 -11.74
N ASN A 153 -0.88 -3.02 -12.06
CA ASN A 153 -1.63 -1.98 -11.36
C ASN A 153 -1.98 -2.45 -9.93
N LEU A 154 -1.67 -1.62 -8.95
CA LEU A 154 -1.85 -1.92 -7.53
C LEU A 154 -3.27 -1.68 -7.03
N MET A 155 -4.17 -1.16 -7.85
CA MET A 155 -5.55 -0.96 -7.44
C MET A 155 -6.36 -2.25 -7.49
N PHE A 156 -7.08 -2.54 -6.41
CA PHE A 156 -8.10 -3.57 -6.44
C PHE A 156 -9.28 -3.11 -7.29
N LYS A 157 -9.57 -3.87 -8.33
CA LYS A 157 -10.76 -3.73 -9.16
C LYS A 157 -11.92 -4.54 -8.57
N THR A 158 -13.12 -3.99 -8.66
CA THR A 158 -14.38 -4.68 -8.41
C THR A 158 -15.47 -4.09 -9.30
N PHE A 159 -16.70 -4.56 -9.16
CA PHE A 159 -17.82 -4.12 -9.97
C PHE A 159 -18.96 -3.65 -9.09
N GLN A 160 -19.70 -2.67 -9.55
CA GLN A 160 -20.90 -2.17 -8.90
C GLN A 160 -22.10 -2.39 -9.85
N GLY A 161 -23.10 -3.11 -9.41
CA GLY A 161 -24.26 -3.49 -10.22
C GLY A 161 -24.29 -4.98 -10.53
N VAL A 162 -25.13 -5.35 -11.48
CA VAL A 162 -25.46 -6.78 -11.77
C VAL A 162 -24.48 -7.40 -12.78
N THR A 163 -23.79 -6.58 -13.58
CA THR A 163 -22.91 -7.05 -14.66
C THR A 163 -21.47 -6.67 -14.39
N GLU A 164 -20.57 -7.63 -14.67
CA GLU A 164 -19.12 -7.45 -14.56
C GLU A 164 -18.54 -6.93 -15.89
N ASP A 165 -18.85 -5.69 -16.22
CA ASP A 165 -18.36 -5.04 -17.44
C ASP A 165 -17.51 -3.79 -17.14
N SER A 166 -16.95 -3.20 -18.19
CA SER A 166 -16.08 -2.03 -18.06
C SER A 166 -16.84 -0.79 -17.56
N ALA A 167 -18.13 -0.67 -17.83
CA ALA A 167 -18.96 0.46 -17.42
C ALA A 167 -19.23 0.43 -15.91
N ASN A 168 -19.28 -0.77 -15.34
CA ASN A 168 -19.56 -1.02 -13.92
C ASN A 168 -18.28 -1.19 -13.07
N THR A 169 -17.10 -1.02 -13.69
CA THR A 169 -15.82 -1.15 -12.99
C THR A 169 -15.65 -0.02 -11.97
N VAL A 170 -15.40 -0.38 -10.72
CA VAL A 170 -15.02 0.51 -9.64
C VAL A 170 -13.76 0.00 -8.95
N TYR A 171 -13.16 0.85 -8.12
CA TYR A 171 -11.91 0.51 -7.44
C TYR A 171 -12.03 0.74 -5.94
N LEU A 172 -11.38 -0.13 -5.16
CA LEU A 172 -11.13 0.15 -3.76
C LEU A 172 -10.04 1.22 -3.66
N ARG A 173 -10.24 2.23 -2.83
CA ARG A 173 -9.27 3.33 -2.70
C ARG A 173 -7.90 2.84 -2.27
N PRO A 174 -6.81 3.16 -3.00
CA PRO A 174 -5.44 2.81 -2.61
C PRO A 174 -4.87 3.73 -1.54
N GLU A 175 -5.49 4.91 -1.34
CA GLU A 175 -5.15 5.90 -0.33
C GLU A 175 -6.35 6.78 0.02
N THR A 176 -6.26 7.53 1.11
CA THR A 176 -7.38 8.36 1.60
C THR A 176 -7.38 9.79 1.07
N ALA A 177 -6.28 10.24 0.45
CA ALA A 177 -6.10 11.64 0.03
C ALA A 177 -7.14 12.12 -0.97
N GLN A 178 -7.48 11.34 -1.98
CA GLN A 178 -8.42 11.75 -3.04
C GLN A 178 -9.83 11.98 -2.49
N GLY A 179 -10.24 11.21 -1.48
CA GLY A 179 -11.50 11.43 -0.78
C GLY A 179 -11.57 12.82 -0.12
N ILE A 180 -10.43 13.31 0.38
CA ILE A 180 -10.32 14.67 0.93
C ILE A 180 -10.40 15.69 -0.19
N PHE A 181 -9.66 15.52 -1.28
CA PHE A 181 -9.65 16.49 -2.38
C PHE A 181 -11.00 16.63 -3.05
N VAL A 182 -11.70 15.54 -3.37
CA VAL A 182 -13.02 15.61 -4.01
C VAL A 182 -14.08 16.23 -3.10
N ASN A 183 -13.90 16.18 -1.79
CA ASN A 183 -14.81 16.78 -0.81
C ASN A 183 -14.37 18.16 -0.31
N PHE A 184 -13.26 18.70 -0.78
CA PHE A 184 -12.72 19.97 -0.27
C PHE A 184 -13.75 21.10 -0.27
N ALA A 185 -14.39 21.34 -1.41
CA ALA A 185 -15.41 22.40 -1.54
C ALA A 185 -16.64 22.14 -0.66
N ASN A 186 -17.05 20.88 -0.50
CA ASN A 186 -18.17 20.50 0.36
C ASN A 186 -17.86 20.81 1.83
N VAL A 187 -16.67 20.43 2.29
CA VAL A 187 -16.21 20.68 3.66
C VAL A 187 -16.06 22.17 3.92
N GLN A 188 -15.42 22.89 3.00
CA GLN A 188 -15.25 24.35 3.12
C GLN A 188 -16.59 25.06 3.28
N ARG A 189 -17.56 24.74 2.42
CA ARG A 189 -18.89 25.38 2.41
C ARG A 189 -19.71 25.02 3.65
N SER A 190 -19.79 23.74 3.98
CA SER A 190 -20.61 23.26 5.11
C SER A 190 -20.08 23.72 6.46
N SER A 191 -18.77 23.78 6.62
CA SER A 191 -18.11 24.24 7.85
C SER A 191 -17.79 25.75 7.85
N ARG A 192 -18.12 26.48 6.78
CA ARG A 192 -17.85 27.91 6.59
C ARG A 192 -16.38 28.30 6.82
N LEU A 193 -15.47 27.41 6.41
CA LEU A 193 -14.05 27.58 6.60
C LEU A 193 -13.41 28.54 5.59
N ARG A 194 -12.39 29.25 6.05
CA ARG A 194 -11.49 30.04 5.20
C ARG A 194 -10.12 29.38 5.17
N VAL A 195 -9.46 29.41 4.02
CA VAL A 195 -8.08 28.94 3.90
C VAL A 195 -7.13 29.84 4.72
N PRO A 196 -6.11 29.30 5.39
CA PRO A 196 -5.74 27.87 5.43
C PRO A 196 -6.56 27.06 6.45
N PHE A 197 -6.97 25.84 6.05
CA PHE A 197 -7.52 24.85 6.98
C PHE A 197 -7.08 23.44 6.58
N GLY A 198 -7.16 22.48 7.49
CA GLY A 198 -6.81 21.09 7.25
C GLY A 198 -8.02 20.17 7.37
N ILE A 199 -7.96 19.05 6.67
CA ILE A 199 -8.96 17.98 6.76
C ILE A 199 -8.25 16.70 7.18
N GLY A 200 -8.69 16.10 8.28
CA GLY A 200 -8.17 14.83 8.78
C GLY A 200 -9.13 13.68 8.48
N GLN A 201 -8.57 12.53 8.11
CA GLN A 201 -9.31 11.30 7.89
C GLN A 201 -8.54 10.09 8.40
N ILE A 202 -9.26 9.14 9.00
CA ILE A 202 -8.76 7.82 9.33
C ILE A 202 -9.59 6.81 8.55
N GLY A 203 -8.94 6.03 7.68
CA GLY A 203 -9.66 5.06 6.86
C GLY A 203 -8.76 3.95 6.34
N LYS A 204 -9.37 2.84 5.92
CA LYS A 204 -8.66 1.75 5.26
C LYS A 204 -8.29 2.13 3.84
N SER A 205 -7.10 1.70 3.43
CA SER A 205 -6.60 1.76 2.05
C SER A 205 -6.29 0.36 1.58
N PHE A 206 -6.41 0.12 0.27
CA PHE A 206 -6.32 -1.21 -0.32
C PHE A 206 -5.34 -1.17 -1.49
N ARG A 207 -4.30 -1.98 -1.41
CA ARG A 207 -3.35 -2.15 -2.51
C ARG A 207 -3.12 -3.62 -2.76
N ASN A 208 -3.12 -4.03 -4.00
CA ASN A 208 -2.81 -5.38 -4.42
C ASN A 208 -1.28 -5.57 -4.42
N GLU A 209 -0.73 -5.65 -3.22
CA GLU A 209 0.71 -5.77 -3.00
C GLU A 209 1.19 -7.17 -3.34
N ILE A 210 2.33 -7.26 -4.02
CA ILE A 210 2.91 -8.54 -4.45
C ILE A 210 3.87 -9.09 -3.41
N THR A 211 4.62 -8.21 -2.77
CA THR A 211 5.49 -8.52 -1.64
C THR A 211 5.07 -7.70 -0.43
N PRO A 212 3.96 -8.04 0.20
CA PRO A 212 3.51 -7.30 1.36
C PRO A 212 4.47 -7.55 2.52
N GLY A 213 4.72 -6.49 3.26
CA GLY A 213 5.43 -6.60 4.53
C GLY A 213 4.60 -7.36 5.57
N ASN A 214 5.18 -7.54 6.75
CA ASN A 214 4.47 -8.12 7.87
C ASN A 214 3.34 -7.20 8.32
N PHE A 215 2.21 -7.80 8.69
CA PHE A 215 1.04 -7.17 9.31
C PHE A 215 0.11 -6.33 8.43
N ILE A 216 -0.88 -5.79 9.13
CA ILE A 216 -2.02 -5.01 8.65
C ILE A 216 -1.53 -3.63 8.23
N PHE A 217 -0.95 -3.57 7.07
CA PHE A 217 -0.44 -2.31 6.56
C PHE A 217 -1.44 -1.67 5.57
N ARG A 218 -1.94 -2.44 4.63
CA ARG A 218 -2.93 -2.01 3.63
C ARG A 218 -3.83 -3.15 3.23
#